data_2c55b0ea0179be7a5d4e0adefeeb12a7
#
_entry.id   2c55b0ea0179be7a5d4e0adefeeb12a7
#
_cell.length_a   1.000
_cell.length_b   1.000
_cell.length_c   1.000
_cell.angle_alpha   90.00
_cell.angle_beta   90.00
_cell.angle_gamma   90.00
#
_symmetry.space_group_name_H-M   'P 1'
#
loop_
_entity.id
_entity.type
_entity.pdbx_description
1 polymer ?
#
loop_
_entity_poly.entity_id
_entity_poly.type
_entity_poly.pdbx_seq_one_letter_code
_entity_poly.pdbx_strand_id
1 'polypeptide(L)'
;MNMAWQMTQLLLLVSVATAWGAQSRTPGARRDLLSVCMDAKQHKTKPGPEDKLHDQCTPWRKNACCSHNTSQELHKDPSLLYNFNLDHCGKIEPACKRHFIQDNCLYECSPNLGPWIQEVNQSWRKERFLDVPLCKEDCQQWWEDCRTSYTCKNNWHKGWDWSSGSNKCPAGAACCTFETYFPTPAALCEGIWSHSYKLSNYNRGSGRCIQMWFDPAQGNPNEEVARFYALAMSAGAMSHEIGLLLLSLVPMLHLWLLS
;
A
#
# COMPACT_ATOMS: atom_id res chain seq x y z
N MET A 1 25.55 4.68 50.91
CA MET A 1 25.07 5.08 49.56
C MET A 1 23.56 5.03 49.63
N ASN A 2 22.89 6.18 49.51
CA ASN A 2 21.47 6.32 49.80
C ASN A 2 20.62 5.67 48.71
N MET A 3 19.60 4.92 49.14
CA MET A 3 18.62 4.24 48.28
C MET A 3 17.99 5.18 47.25
N ALA A 4 17.84 6.47 47.59
CA ALA A 4 17.38 7.52 46.66
C ALA A 4 18.32 7.70 45.46
N TRP A 5 19.63 7.58 45.64
CA TRP A 5 20.61 7.74 44.56
C TRP A 5 20.60 6.55 43.58
N GLN A 6 20.33 5.35 44.06
CA GLN A 6 20.18 4.15 43.23
C GLN A 6 18.89 4.17 42.42
N MET A 7 17.78 4.65 43.01
CA MET A 7 16.52 4.81 42.29
C MET A 7 16.61 5.88 41.17
N THR A 8 17.35 6.97 41.41
CA THR A 8 17.56 8.02 40.38
C THR A 8 18.40 7.49 39.21
N GLN A 9 19.40 6.66 39.45
CA GLN A 9 20.18 6.03 38.38
C GLN A 9 19.38 4.99 37.63
N LEU A 10 18.50 4.23 38.28
CA LEU A 10 17.63 3.26 37.64
C LEU A 10 16.59 3.95 36.74
N LEU A 11 16.01 5.07 37.19
CA LEU A 11 15.07 5.88 36.39
C LEU A 11 15.74 6.55 35.19
N LEU A 12 16.99 7.01 35.34
CA LEU A 12 17.80 7.53 34.23
C LEU A 12 18.14 6.45 33.20
N LEU A 13 18.48 5.24 33.64
CA LEU A 13 18.76 4.11 32.73
C LEU A 13 17.50 3.63 31.99
N VAL A 14 16.35 3.62 32.66
CA VAL A 14 15.07 3.29 32.01
C VAL A 14 14.67 4.38 30.97
N SER A 15 14.87 5.65 31.32
CA SER A 15 14.58 6.75 30.37
C SER A 15 15.50 6.74 29.15
N VAL A 16 16.77 6.39 29.33
CA VAL A 16 17.73 6.26 28.21
C VAL A 16 17.42 5.01 27.36
N ALA A 17 17.04 3.90 27.98
CA ALA A 17 16.70 2.67 27.28
C ALA A 17 15.40 2.80 26.43
N THR A 18 14.41 3.58 26.90
CA THR A 18 13.19 3.86 26.13
C THR A 18 13.44 4.85 24.99
N ALA A 19 14.41 5.77 25.12
CA ALA A 19 14.80 6.69 24.05
C ALA A 19 15.56 6.01 22.91
N TRP A 20 16.22 4.87 23.16
CA TRP A 20 16.95 4.11 22.12
C TRP A 20 16.05 3.13 21.33
N GLY A 21 14.85 2.85 21.81
CA GLY A 21 13.88 1.98 21.11
C GLY A 21 13.01 2.67 20.07
N ALA A 22 12.94 4.00 20.09
CA ALA A 22 12.23 4.78 19.09
C ALA A 22 13.20 5.19 17.97
N GLN A 23 13.33 4.35 16.95
CA GLN A 23 14.08 4.69 15.75
C GLN A 23 13.29 5.77 15.01
N SER A 24 13.53 7.04 15.37
CA SER A 24 12.95 8.19 14.70
C SER A 24 13.47 8.21 13.26
N ARG A 25 12.58 7.99 12.30
CA ARG A 25 12.89 8.26 10.90
C ARG A 25 13.23 9.73 10.78
N THR A 26 14.50 10.05 10.53
CA THR A 26 15.04 11.40 10.37
C THR A 26 14.32 12.17 9.23
N PRO A 27 14.38 13.52 9.20
CA PRO A 27 13.82 14.34 8.10
C PRO A 27 14.29 13.96 6.70
N GLY A 28 15.41 13.24 6.54
CA GLY A 28 15.85 12.59 5.30
C GLY A 28 14.90 11.50 4.83
N ALA A 29 14.40 10.66 5.73
CA ALA A 29 13.45 9.59 5.45
C ALA A 29 12.11 10.09 4.87
N ARG A 30 11.79 11.39 5.04
CA ARG A 30 10.56 12.01 4.53
C ARG A 30 10.56 12.18 2.99
N ARG A 31 11.70 12.52 2.39
CA ARG A 31 11.82 12.64 0.92
C ARG A 31 11.78 11.27 0.26
N ASP A 32 12.24 10.25 0.96
CA ASP A 32 12.29 8.88 0.49
C ASP A 32 10.90 8.25 0.32
N LEU A 33 9.85 8.84 0.94
CA LEU A 33 8.46 8.36 0.80
C LEU A 33 7.72 8.95 -0.41
N LEU A 34 8.23 10.00 -1.06
CA LEU A 34 7.50 10.71 -2.09
C LEU A 34 7.71 10.17 -3.51
N SER A 35 8.86 9.54 -3.75
CA SER A 35 9.22 8.95 -5.05
C SER A 35 10.08 7.72 -4.80
N VAL A 36 9.41 6.58 -4.54
CA VAL A 36 10.06 5.34 -4.13
C VAL A 36 9.39 4.13 -4.78
N CYS A 37 10.19 3.13 -5.12
CA CYS A 37 9.71 1.83 -5.56
C CYS A 37 9.77 0.84 -4.40
N MET A 38 8.76 -0.04 -4.32
CA MET A 38 8.78 -1.16 -3.36
C MET A 38 9.93 -2.13 -3.66
N ASP A 39 10.50 -2.74 -2.63
CA ASP A 39 11.38 -3.91 -2.77
C ASP A 39 10.53 -5.16 -3.01
N ALA A 40 10.10 -5.32 -4.27
CA ALA A 40 9.31 -6.44 -4.74
C ALA A 40 9.81 -6.94 -6.09
N LYS A 41 9.33 -8.12 -6.51
CA LYS A 41 9.93 -8.91 -7.59
C LYS A 41 10.10 -8.20 -8.93
N GLN A 42 9.15 -7.34 -9.32
CA GLN A 42 9.09 -6.76 -10.66
C GLN A 42 9.40 -5.25 -10.68
N HIS A 43 9.66 -4.67 -9.52
CA HIS A 43 9.94 -3.24 -9.40
C HIS A 43 11.41 -2.91 -9.72
N LYS A 44 11.64 -1.73 -10.27
CA LYS A 44 12.96 -1.13 -10.34
C LYS A 44 13.42 -0.71 -8.93
N THR A 45 14.71 -0.59 -8.74
CA THR A 45 15.29 -0.11 -7.46
C THR A 45 14.99 1.35 -7.18
N LYS A 46 14.80 2.15 -8.25
CA LYS A 46 14.45 3.58 -8.18
C LYS A 46 13.48 3.95 -9.28
N PRO A 47 12.55 4.88 -9.02
CA PRO A 47 11.68 5.40 -10.06
C PRO A 47 12.47 6.20 -11.09
N GLY A 48 11.95 6.20 -12.31
CA GLY A 48 12.55 6.95 -13.41
C GLY A 48 11.73 6.86 -14.68
N PRO A 49 12.09 7.63 -15.74
CA PRO A 49 11.35 7.65 -17.00
C PRO A 49 11.38 6.28 -17.70
N GLU A 50 10.25 5.95 -18.34
CA GLU A 50 10.04 4.75 -19.14
C GLU A 50 9.13 5.10 -20.33
N ASP A 51 9.71 5.64 -21.40
CA ASP A 51 8.95 6.21 -22.51
C ASP A 51 8.05 5.22 -23.27
N LYS A 52 8.37 3.92 -23.19
CA LYS A 52 7.70 2.83 -23.91
C LYS A 52 6.75 2.03 -23.03
N LEU A 53 6.26 2.55 -21.91
CA LEU A 53 5.26 1.84 -21.13
C LEU A 53 4.02 1.52 -21.99
N HIS A 54 3.49 0.30 -21.76
CA HIS A 54 2.42 -0.25 -22.60
C HIS A 54 1.05 0.16 -22.06
N ASP A 55 0.17 0.58 -22.96
CA ASP A 55 -1.27 0.83 -22.79
C ASP A 55 -1.63 1.47 -21.44
N GLN A 56 -2.37 0.79 -20.58
CA GLN A 56 -2.90 1.33 -19.32
C GLN A 56 -1.81 1.78 -18.32
N CYS A 57 -0.58 1.29 -18.44
CA CYS A 57 0.54 1.73 -17.60
C CYS A 57 1.19 3.04 -18.09
N THR A 58 0.86 3.53 -19.28
CA THR A 58 1.42 4.74 -19.91
C THR A 58 1.35 6.01 -19.02
N PRO A 59 0.34 6.23 -18.16
CA PRO A 59 0.29 7.40 -17.28
C PRO A 59 1.52 7.59 -16.41
N TRP A 60 2.22 6.52 -16.05
CA TRP A 60 3.43 6.59 -15.21
C TRP A 60 4.75 6.81 -15.98
N ARG A 61 4.71 6.92 -17.33
CA ARG A 61 5.93 6.97 -18.17
C ARG A 61 6.99 7.98 -17.76
N LYS A 62 6.60 9.12 -17.17
CA LYS A 62 7.56 10.16 -16.75
C LYS A 62 8.37 9.76 -15.52
N ASN A 63 7.80 8.94 -14.65
CA ASN A 63 8.43 8.49 -13.40
C ASN A 63 7.79 7.17 -12.96
N ALA A 64 8.37 6.04 -13.36
CA ALA A 64 7.81 4.71 -13.16
C ALA A 64 8.73 3.82 -12.33
N CYS A 65 8.12 2.96 -11.50
CA CYS A 65 8.77 1.86 -10.81
C CYS A 65 8.81 0.56 -11.62
N CYS A 66 8.00 0.42 -12.65
CA CYS A 66 7.99 -0.72 -13.58
C CYS A 66 8.87 -0.45 -14.79
N SER A 67 9.30 -1.51 -15.46
CA SER A 67 9.96 -1.46 -16.77
C SER A 67 8.96 -1.60 -17.91
N HIS A 68 9.41 -1.27 -19.14
CA HIS A 68 8.65 -1.57 -20.37
C HIS A 68 8.20 -3.04 -20.44
N ASN A 69 9.12 -3.99 -20.16
CA ASN A 69 8.81 -5.41 -20.22
C ASN A 69 7.76 -5.80 -19.17
N THR A 70 7.87 -5.28 -17.96
CA THR A 70 6.87 -5.49 -16.90
C THR A 70 5.50 -5.00 -17.38
N SER A 71 5.42 -3.79 -17.95
CA SER A 71 4.15 -3.25 -18.44
C SER A 71 3.54 -4.05 -19.59
N GLN A 72 4.35 -4.58 -20.51
CA GLN A 72 3.87 -5.48 -21.57
C GLN A 72 3.30 -6.79 -21.02
N GLU A 73 4.01 -7.41 -20.07
CA GLU A 73 3.58 -8.68 -19.49
C GLU A 73 2.27 -8.54 -18.69
N LEU A 74 2.04 -7.38 -18.04
CA LEU A 74 0.79 -7.12 -17.31
C LEU A 74 -0.46 -7.14 -18.20
N HIS A 75 -0.30 -6.81 -19.49
CA HIS A 75 -1.41 -6.81 -20.45
C HIS A 75 -1.66 -8.16 -21.14
N LYS A 76 -0.81 -9.16 -20.88
CA LYS A 76 -1.01 -10.53 -21.37
C LYS A 76 -1.94 -11.29 -20.45
N ASP A 77 -2.67 -12.25 -21.01
CA ASP A 77 -3.58 -13.12 -20.26
C ASP A 77 -3.39 -14.58 -20.67
N PRO A 78 -2.94 -15.44 -19.75
CA PRO A 78 -2.46 -15.10 -18.40
C PRO A 78 -1.17 -14.29 -18.42
N SER A 79 -1.03 -13.38 -17.44
CA SER A 79 0.22 -12.63 -17.27
C SER A 79 1.35 -13.56 -16.81
N LEU A 80 2.46 -13.57 -17.52
CA LEU A 80 3.62 -14.37 -17.17
C LEU A 80 4.33 -13.89 -15.90
N LEU A 81 4.08 -12.64 -15.47
CA LEU A 81 4.68 -12.11 -14.24
C LEU A 81 4.24 -12.88 -13.00
N TYR A 82 2.97 -13.30 -12.99
CA TYR A 82 2.36 -13.93 -11.83
C TYR A 82 1.74 -15.29 -12.15
N ASN A 83 1.70 -15.70 -13.42
CA ASN A 83 0.94 -16.85 -13.91
C ASN A 83 -0.52 -16.87 -13.42
N PHE A 84 -1.07 -15.67 -13.21
CA PHE A 84 -2.41 -15.49 -12.68
C PHE A 84 -3.43 -15.43 -13.80
N ASN A 85 -4.33 -16.40 -13.82
CA ASN A 85 -5.45 -16.48 -14.75
C ASN A 85 -6.66 -15.75 -14.16
N LEU A 86 -7.10 -14.67 -14.80
CA LEU A 86 -8.31 -13.95 -14.41
C LEU A 86 -9.58 -14.74 -14.74
N ASP A 87 -9.53 -15.63 -15.73
CA ASP A 87 -10.65 -16.45 -16.20
C ASP A 87 -10.84 -17.76 -15.41
N HIS A 88 -10.40 -17.81 -14.15
CA HIS A 88 -10.42 -19.00 -13.28
C HIS A 88 -11.84 -19.53 -12.95
N CYS A 89 -12.89 -18.75 -13.18
CA CYS A 89 -14.30 -19.11 -13.04
C CYS A 89 -15.12 -18.87 -14.32
N GLY A 90 -14.47 -18.93 -15.47
CA GLY A 90 -15.06 -18.54 -16.74
C GLY A 90 -14.57 -17.17 -17.19
N LYS A 91 -14.92 -16.78 -18.41
CA LYS A 91 -14.43 -15.54 -18.99
C LYS A 91 -14.91 -14.32 -18.20
N ILE A 92 -13.96 -13.54 -17.70
CA ILE A 92 -14.25 -12.29 -17.01
C ILE A 92 -14.72 -11.21 -17.99
N GLU A 93 -15.66 -10.37 -17.56
CA GLU A 93 -16.14 -9.25 -18.38
C GLU A 93 -15.00 -8.28 -18.74
N PRO A 94 -14.93 -7.79 -20.00
CA PRO A 94 -13.85 -6.92 -20.43
C PRO A 94 -13.70 -5.64 -19.59
N ALA A 95 -14.80 -5.06 -19.13
CA ALA A 95 -14.79 -3.89 -18.26
C ALA A 95 -14.14 -4.21 -16.91
N CYS A 96 -14.50 -5.35 -16.31
CA CYS A 96 -13.89 -5.82 -15.07
C CYS A 96 -12.40 -6.12 -15.25
N LYS A 97 -12.02 -6.81 -16.33
CA LYS A 97 -10.60 -7.10 -16.63
C LYS A 97 -9.74 -5.85 -16.71
N ARG A 98 -10.24 -4.78 -17.29
CA ARG A 98 -9.55 -3.49 -17.38
C ARG A 98 -9.16 -2.95 -16.00
N HIS A 99 -10.01 -3.12 -14.98
CA HIS A 99 -9.67 -2.68 -13.63
C HIS A 99 -8.52 -3.49 -13.01
N PHE A 100 -8.45 -4.79 -13.26
CA PHE A 100 -7.33 -5.62 -12.78
C PHE A 100 -6.01 -5.27 -13.48
N ILE A 101 -6.03 -4.94 -14.76
CA ILE A 101 -4.84 -4.45 -15.46
C ILE A 101 -4.41 -3.10 -14.88
N GLN A 102 -5.35 -2.18 -14.67
CA GLN A 102 -5.06 -0.85 -14.09
C GLN A 102 -4.54 -0.95 -12.65
N ASP A 103 -5.12 -1.82 -11.83
CA ASP A 103 -4.64 -2.15 -10.50
C ASP A 103 -3.19 -2.63 -10.52
N ASN A 104 -2.87 -3.56 -11.42
CA ASN A 104 -1.51 -4.04 -11.60
C ASN A 104 -0.57 -2.92 -12.10
N CYS A 105 -1.02 -2.02 -13.00
CA CYS A 105 -0.22 -0.87 -13.39
C CYS A 105 0.03 0.09 -12.21
N LEU A 106 -0.98 0.35 -11.37
CA LEU A 106 -0.80 1.14 -10.16
C LEU A 106 0.18 0.47 -9.20
N TYR A 107 0.03 -0.85 -8.99
CA TYR A 107 0.88 -1.63 -8.11
C TYR A 107 2.35 -1.60 -8.56
N GLU A 108 2.63 -1.90 -9.83
CA GLU A 108 3.99 -2.06 -10.33
C GLU A 108 4.66 -0.74 -10.71
N CYS A 109 3.89 0.24 -11.20
CA CYS A 109 4.48 1.42 -11.82
C CYS A 109 4.43 2.69 -10.97
N SER A 110 3.54 2.77 -9.95
CA SER A 110 3.41 4.00 -9.17
C SER A 110 4.59 4.23 -8.22
N PRO A 111 5.26 5.39 -8.28
CA PRO A 111 6.27 5.79 -7.31
C PRO A 111 5.69 6.50 -6.09
N ASN A 112 4.38 6.69 -6.01
CA ASN A 112 3.71 7.54 -5.04
C ASN A 112 2.96 6.77 -3.96
N LEU A 113 3.37 5.52 -3.68
CA LEU A 113 2.76 4.67 -2.65
C LEU A 113 3.62 4.56 -1.38
N GLY A 114 4.73 5.30 -1.30
CA GLY A 114 5.69 5.25 -0.19
C GLY A 114 5.10 5.36 1.21
N PRO A 115 4.12 6.26 1.49
CA PRO A 115 3.51 6.35 2.82
C PRO A 115 2.86 5.05 3.33
N TRP A 116 2.51 4.14 2.43
CA TRP A 116 1.79 2.89 2.75
C TRP A 116 2.65 1.64 2.61
N ILE A 117 3.93 1.78 2.22
CA ILE A 117 4.86 0.66 2.13
C ILE A 117 5.16 0.13 3.53
N GLN A 118 5.04 -1.20 3.67
CA GLN A 118 5.34 -1.93 4.90
C GLN A 118 6.25 -3.11 4.58
N GLU A 119 7.19 -3.39 5.48
CA GLU A 119 8.03 -4.58 5.41
C GLU A 119 7.20 -5.85 5.64
N VAL A 120 7.48 -6.87 4.84
CA VAL A 120 6.92 -8.22 4.99
C VAL A 120 8.01 -9.26 4.83
N ASN A 121 7.95 -10.32 5.61
CA ASN A 121 8.92 -11.42 5.49
C ASN A 121 8.37 -12.52 4.56
N GLN A 122 8.40 -12.25 3.25
CA GLN A 122 7.97 -13.20 2.23
C GLN A 122 9.13 -13.50 1.28
N SER A 123 9.25 -14.76 0.83
CA SER A 123 10.35 -15.21 -0.03
C SER A 123 10.40 -14.49 -1.40
N TRP A 124 9.26 -13.99 -1.88
CA TRP A 124 9.11 -13.38 -3.21
C TRP A 124 8.99 -11.85 -3.20
N ARG A 125 8.80 -11.23 -2.01
CA ARG A 125 8.85 -9.78 -1.82
C ARG A 125 9.24 -9.44 -0.39
N LYS A 126 9.89 -8.32 -0.18
CA LYS A 126 10.25 -7.80 1.15
C LYS A 126 9.30 -6.71 1.61
N GLU A 127 8.59 -6.08 0.70
CA GLU A 127 7.67 -4.98 0.97
C GLU A 127 6.31 -5.21 0.30
N ARG A 128 5.28 -4.60 0.87
CA ARG A 128 3.95 -4.43 0.29
C ARG A 128 3.39 -3.08 0.72
N PHE A 129 2.39 -2.56 0.01
CA PHE A 129 1.59 -1.50 0.57
C PHE A 129 0.33 -2.03 1.25
N LEU A 130 -0.13 -1.31 2.26
CA LEU A 130 -1.29 -1.62 3.09
C LEU A 130 -2.14 -0.37 3.31
N ASP A 131 -3.47 -0.54 3.18
CA ASP A 131 -4.47 0.49 3.40
C ASP A 131 -4.26 1.77 2.55
N VAL A 132 -3.82 1.63 1.30
CA VAL A 132 -3.76 2.73 0.34
C VAL A 132 -5.18 3.28 0.13
N PRO A 133 -5.44 4.56 0.44
CA PRO A 133 -6.78 5.13 0.33
C PRO A 133 -7.14 5.35 -1.14
N LEU A 134 -7.87 4.42 -1.76
CA LEU A 134 -8.42 4.59 -3.10
C LEU A 134 -9.59 5.56 -3.09
N CYS A 135 -9.68 6.41 -4.10
CA CYS A 135 -10.81 7.31 -4.27
C CYS A 135 -12.13 6.54 -4.39
N LYS A 136 -13.18 7.13 -3.84
CA LYS A 136 -14.51 6.51 -3.78
C LYS A 136 -14.97 6.02 -5.16
N GLU A 137 -14.79 6.84 -6.17
CA GLU A 137 -15.22 6.54 -7.54
C GLU A 137 -14.44 5.37 -8.15
N ASP A 138 -13.15 5.20 -7.80
CA ASP A 138 -12.34 4.09 -8.31
C ASP A 138 -12.85 2.74 -7.79
N CYS A 139 -13.11 2.64 -6.48
CA CYS A 139 -13.68 1.43 -5.90
C CYS A 139 -15.10 1.15 -6.38
N GLN A 140 -15.92 2.19 -6.49
CA GLN A 140 -17.31 2.06 -6.95
C GLN A 140 -17.36 1.54 -8.40
N GLN A 141 -16.60 2.15 -9.30
CA GLN A 141 -16.57 1.75 -10.70
C GLN A 141 -15.99 0.34 -10.87
N TRP A 142 -14.93 0.01 -10.12
CA TRP A 142 -14.36 -1.34 -10.13
C TRP A 142 -15.40 -2.38 -9.73
N TRP A 143 -16.13 -2.12 -8.66
CA TRP A 143 -17.17 -3.02 -8.18
C TRP A 143 -18.33 -3.14 -9.19
N GLU A 144 -18.82 -2.03 -9.73
CA GLU A 144 -19.92 -2.01 -10.70
C GLU A 144 -19.56 -2.80 -11.96
N ASP A 145 -18.36 -2.64 -12.50
CA ASP A 145 -17.89 -3.32 -13.69
C ASP A 145 -17.58 -4.82 -13.44
N CYS A 146 -17.35 -5.22 -12.19
CA CYS A 146 -17.01 -6.60 -11.86
C CYS A 146 -18.15 -7.41 -11.24
N ARG A 147 -19.16 -6.80 -10.65
CA ARG A 147 -20.15 -7.45 -9.80
C ARG A 147 -20.85 -8.67 -10.42
N THR A 148 -21.03 -8.70 -11.73
CA THR A 148 -21.64 -9.79 -12.50
C THR A 148 -20.65 -10.83 -13.02
N SER A 149 -19.34 -10.55 -13.00
CA SER A 149 -18.30 -11.54 -13.30
C SER A 149 -18.18 -12.57 -12.18
N TYR A 150 -17.52 -13.71 -12.45
CA TYR A 150 -17.44 -14.84 -11.52
C TYR A 150 -16.05 -14.96 -10.90
N THR A 151 -16.02 -15.31 -9.62
CA THR A 151 -14.82 -15.71 -8.88
C THR A 151 -15.17 -16.78 -7.85
N CYS A 152 -14.14 -17.40 -7.27
CA CYS A 152 -14.33 -18.42 -6.22
C CYS A 152 -13.70 -18.03 -4.87
N LYS A 153 -13.24 -16.77 -4.74
CA LYS A 153 -12.55 -16.31 -3.54
C LYS A 153 -12.75 -14.82 -3.30
N ASN A 154 -12.77 -14.45 -2.03
CA ASN A 154 -12.80 -13.06 -1.56
C ASN A 154 -11.41 -12.49 -1.21
N ASN A 155 -10.36 -13.28 -1.35
CA ASN A 155 -8.98 -12.87 -1.16
C ASN A 155 -8.09 -13.56 -2.19
N TRP A 156 -7.49 -12.78 -3.08
CA TRP A 156 -6.71 -13.31 -4.18
C TRP A 156 -5.20 -13.41 -3.87
N HIS A 157 -4.74 -12.91 -2.71
CA HIS A 157 -3.34 -13.08 -2.29
C HIS A 157 -2.99 -14.49 -1.83
N LYS A 158 -3.95 -15.32 -1.42
CA LYS A 158 -3.66 -16.60 -0.77
C LYS A 158 -4.72 -17.67 -1.04
N GLY A 159 -4.32 -18.93 -0.82
CA GLY A 159 -5.24 -20.06 -0.82
C GLY A 159 -5.71 -20.50 -2.20
N TRP A 160 -4.97 -20.24 -3.27
CA TRP A 160 -5.17 -20.81 -4.59
C TRP A 160 -4.52 -22.20 -4.70
N ASP A 161 -5.07 -23.05 -5.55
CA ASP A 161 -4.39 -24.25 -6.02
C ASP A 161 -3.47 -23.87 -7.21
N TRP A 162 -2.16 -24.03 -7.02
CA TRP A 162 -1.12 -23.75 -8.01
C TRP A 162 -0.55 -24.99 -8.67
N SER A 163 -1.14 -26.17 -8.46
CA SER A 163 -0.61 -27.45 -8.94
C SER A 163 -0.43 -27.55 -10.46
N SER A 164 -1.18 -26.74 -11.22
CA SER A 164 -1.09 -26.68 -12.69
C SER A 164 -0.16 -25.59 -13.24
N GLY A 165 0.55 -24.84 -12.37
CA GLY A 165 1.38 -23.70 -12.76
C GLY A 165 0.64 -22.36 -12.87
N SER A 166 -0.70 -22.33 -12.78
CA SER A 166 -1.53 -21.16 -12.67
C SER A 166 -2.57 -21.33 -11.56
N ASN A 167 -3.16 -20.22 -11.10
CA ASN A 167 -4.16 -20.27 -10.04
C ASN A 167 -5.43 -21.01 -10.50
N LYS A 168 -5.89 -21.94 -9.67
CA LYS A 168 -7.20 -22.58 -9.77
C LYS A 168 -7.97 -22.42 -8.47
N CYS A 169 -9.28 -22.50 -8.56
CA CYS A 169 -10.12 -22.51 -7.37
C CYS A 169 -9.76 -23.66 -6.45
N PRO A 170 -9.70 -23.45 -5.13
CA PRO A 170 -9.49 -24.54 -4.18
C PRO A 170 -10.61 -25.57 -4.28
N ALA A 171 -10.31 -26.82 -3.93
CA ALA A 171 -11.29 -27.89 -3.91
C ALA A 171 -12.51 -27.50 -3.04
N GLY A 172 -13.70 -27.66 -3.58
CA GLY A 172 -14.97 -27.33 -2.91
C GLY A 172 -15.36 -25.84 -2.95
N ALA A 173 -14.52 -24.94 -3.49
CA ALA A 173 -14.89 -23.55 -3.68
C ALA A 173 -15.82 -23.41 -4.90
N ALA A 174 -16.99 -22.77 -4.69
CA ALA A 174 -17.95 -22.51 -5.75
C ALA A 174 -17.59 -21.22 -6.51
N CYS A 175 -17.73 -21.22 -7.84
CA CYS A 175 -17.72 -20.00 -8.62
C CYS A 175 -19.07 -19.29 -8.45
N CYS A 176 -19.05 -18.10 -7.86
CA CYS A 176 -20.21 -17.22 -7.71
C CYS A 176 -19.88 -15.84 -8.27
N THR A 177 -20.88 -14.99 -8.42
CA THR A 177 -20.66 -13.61 -8.86
C THR A 177 -19.79 -12.84 -7.87
N PHE A 178 -19.06 -11.83 -8.36
CA PHE A 178 -18.28 -10.94 -7.49
C PHE A 178 -19.14 -10.31 -6.41
N GLU A 179 -20.39 -9.91 -6.70
CA GLU A 179 -21.28 -9.34 -5.68
C GLU A 179 -21.62 -10.31 -4.53
N THR A 180 -21.54 -11.63 -4.77
CA THR A 180 -21.70 -12.65 -3.72
C THR A 180 -20.49 -12.67 -2.78
N TYR A 181 -19.26 -12.59 -3.33
CA TYR A 181 -18.03 -12.57 -2.55
C TYR A 181 -17.69 -11.19 -1.99
N PHE A 182 -18.09 -10.13 -2.70
CA PHE A 182 -17.85 -8.74 -2.39
C PHE A 182 -19.17 -7.95 -2.48
N PRO A 183 -19.99 -7.96 -1.42
CA PRO A 183 -21.34 -7.36 -1.47
C PRO A 183 -21.36 -5.83 -1.60
N THR A 184 -20.21 -5.17 -1.46
CA THR A 184 -20.07 -3.71 -1.55
C THR A 184 -18.75 -3.34 -2.22
N PRO A 185 -18.63 -2.10 -2.78
CA PRO A 185 -17.36 -1.58 -3.27
C PRO A 185 -16.22 -1.66 -2.26
N ALA A 186 -16.49 -1.36 -0.98
CA ALA A 186 -15.50 -1.49 0.10
C ALA A 186 -15.04 -2.94 0.27
N ALA A 187 -15.96 -3.90 0.28
CA ALA A 187 -15.62 -5.31 0.39
C ALA A 187 -14.68 -5.78 -0.72
N LEU A 188 -14.87 -5.30 -1.95
CA LEU A 188 -13.98 -5.59 -3.07
C LEU A 188 -12.60 -4.95 -2.86
N CYS A 189 -12.53 -3.63 -2.74
CA CYS A 189 -11.26 -2.90 -2.67
C CYS A 189 -10.40 -3.31 -1.48
N GLU A 190 -11.01 -3.57 -0.33
CA GLU A 190 -10.28 -3.92 0.89
C GLU A 190 -9.97 -5.41 0.97
N GLY A 191 -10.87 -6.27 0.47
CA GLY A 191 -10.76 -7.72 0.63
C GLY A 191 -9.85 -8.38 -0.39
N ILE A 192 -9.97 -8.02 -1.66
CA ILE A 192 -9.40 -8.79 -2.78
C ILE A 192 -7.88 -8.96 -2.68
N TRP A 193 -7.15 -7.94 -2.23
CA TRP A 193 -5.69 -7.94 -2.07
C TRP A 193 -5.24 -7.85 -0.61
N SER A 194 -5.98 -8.45 0.32
CA SER A 194 -5.61 -8.49 1.75
C SER A 194 -5.31 -7.11 2.32
N HIS A 195 -6.21 -6.16 2.17
CA HIS A 195 -6.07 -4.77 2.62
C HIS A 195 -4.89 -4.00 2.00
N SER A 196 -4.48 -4.32 0.77
CA SER A 196 -3.58 -3.42 0.03
C SER A 196 -4.23 -2.06 -0.16
N TYR A 197 -5.53 -2.03 -0.37
CA TYR A 197 -6.33 -0.82 -0.51
C TYR A 197 -7.35 -0.68 0.62
N LYS A 198 -7.78 0.56 0.82
CA LYS A 198 -8.89 0.95 1.68
C LYS A 198 -9.79 1.93 0.92
N LEU A 199 -11.11 1.73 1.00
CA LEU A 199 -12.05 2.68 0.41
C LEU A 199 -11.95 4.01 1.14
N SER A 200 -11.67 5.07 0.41
CA SER A 200 -11.68 6.43 0.92
C SER A 200 -13.07 7.07 0.76
N ASN A 201 -13.44 7.94 1.69
CA ASN A 201 -14.63 8.79 1.55
C ASN A 201 -14.39 10.01 0.66
N TYR A 202 -13.14 10.22 0.22
CA TYR A 202 -12.77 11.34 -0.63
C TYR A 202 -12.97 11.00 -2.11
N ASN A 203 -13.31 12.04 -2.87
CA ASN A 203 -13.48 11.96 -4.32
C ASN A 203 -12.16 12.24 -5.03
N ARG A 204 -12.08 11.84 -6.31
CA ARG A 204 -10.97 12.19 -7.21
C ARG A 204 -10.78 13.72 -7.22
N GLY A 205 -9.53 14.17 -7.30
CA GLY A 205 -9.18 15.59 -7.27
C GLY A 205 -9.13 16.23 -5.87
N SER A 206 -9.47 15.50 -4.81
CA SER A 206 -9.42 16.01 -3.43
C SER A 206 -8.00 16.18 -2.86
N GLY A 207 -6.99 15.56 -3.46
CA GLY A 207 -5.64 15.44 -2.90
C GLY A 207 -5.56 14.57 -1.63
N ARG A 208 -6.58 13.72 -1.37
CA ARG A 208 -6.70 12.89 -0.16
C ARG A 208 -6.88 11.41 -0.41
N CYS A 209 -7.01 11.01 -1.67
CA CYS A 209 -7.12 9.61 -2.08
C CYS A 209 -6.31 9.36 -3.35
N ILE A 210 -5.76 8.14 -3.47
CA ILE A 210 -5.03 7.67 -4.64
C ILE A 210 -6.02 7.37 -5.76
N GLN A 211 -5.73 7.89 -6.94
CA GLN A 211 -6.50 7.64 -8.16
C GLN A 211 -5.83 6.52 -8.96
N MET A 212 -6.60 5.49 -9.29
CA MET A 212 -6.14 4.44 -10.24
C MET A 212 -6.08 4.99 -11.66
N TRP A 213 -7.03 5.85 -12.02
CA TRP A 213 -7.18 6.44 -13.34
C TRP A 213 -6.92 7.94 -13.30
N PHE A 214 -6.02 8.42 -14.14
CA PHE A 214 -5.76 9.84 -14.30
C PHE A 214 -5.23 10.17 -15.70
N ASP A 215 -5.44 11.42 -16.13
CA ASP A 215 -4.88 11.94 -17.37
C ASP A 215 -3.44 12.43 -17.14
N PRO A 216 -2.42 11.78 -17.73
CA PRO A 216 -1.03 12.17 -17.56
C PRO A 216 -0.70 13.56 -18.15
N ALA A 217 -1.56 14.12 -19.00
CA ALA A 217 -1.38 15.48 -19.52
C ALA A 217 -1.55 16.54 -18.41
N GLN A 218 -2.36 16.22 -17.38
CA GLN A 218 -2.59 17.08 -16.21
C GLN A 218 -1.61 16.81 -15.06
N GLY A 219 -0.64 15.93 -15.27
CA GLY A 219 0.29 15.47 -14.22
C GLY A 219 -0.24 14.25 -13.46
N ASN A 220 0.55 13.80 -12.47
CA ASN A 220 0.17 12.68 -11.62
C ASN A 220 -0.46 13.21 -10.31
N PRO A 221 -1.79 13.09 -10.11
CA PRO A 221 -2.45 13.62 -8.91
C PRO A 221 -2.01 12.91 -7.62
N ASN A 222 -1.46 11.69 -7.74
CA ASN A 222 -1.03 10.89 -6.60
C ASN A 222 0.24 11.42 -5.92
N GLU A 223 0.99 12.32 -6.56
CA GLU A 223 2.14 13.01 -5.95
C GLU A 223 1.69 13.92 -4.79
N GLU A 224 0.61 14.68 -4.98
CA GLU A 224 0.04 15.52 -3.94
C GLU A 224 -0.50 14.69 -2.77
N VAL A 225 -1.18 13.58 -3.08
CA VAL A 225 -1.72 12.66 -2.08
C VAL A 225 -0.60 12.05 -1.23
N ALA A 226 0.46 11.52 -1.86
CA ALA A 226 1.62 10.99 -1.15
C ALA A 226 2.25 12.04 -0.23
N ARG A 227 2.40 13.29 -0.71
CA ARG A 227 2.94 14.41 0.07
C ARG A 227 2.08 14.72 1.29
N PHE A 228 0.76 14.77 1.14
CA PHE A 228 -0.16 15.00 2.25
C PHE A 228 0.02 13.96 3.36
N TYR A 229 0.00 12.67 3.02
CA TYR A 229 0.13 11.60 4.02
C TYR A 229 1.53 11.51 4.62
N ALA A 230 2.59 11.73 3.86
CA ALA A 230 3.96 11.79 4.39
C ALA A 230 4.12 12.94 5.41
N LEU A 231 3.50 14.09 5.16
CA LEU A 231 3.48 15.21 6.10
C LEU A 231 2.70 14.89 7.38
N ALA A 232 1.52 14.29 7.24
CA ALA A 232 0.67 13.91 8.37
C ALA A 232 1.36 12.88 9.28
N MET A 233 2.02 11.87 8.69
CA MET A 233 2.80 10.87 9.43
C MET A 233 3.94 11.51 10.23
N SER A 234 4.62 12.49 9.65
CA SER A 234 5.71 13.20 10.35
C SER A 234 5.22 14.09 11.48
N ALA A 235 4.07 14.75 11.31
CA ALA A 235 3.46 15.56 12.38
C ALA A 235 3.01 14.68 13.54
N GLY A 236 2.42 13.51 13.25
CA GLY A 236 2.04 12.52 14.27
C GLY A 236 3.24 11.97 15.04
N ALA A 237 4.34 11.66 14.36
CA ALA A 237 5.58 11.21 15.00
C ALA A 237 6.15 12.30 15.94
N MET A 238 6.21 13.55 15.48
CA MET A 238 6.69 14.68 16.30
C MET A 238 5.82 14.92 17.54
N SER A 239 4.50 14.84 17.43
CA SER A 239 3.60 15.02 18.58
C SER A 239 3.75 13.91 19.61
N HIS A 240 4.00 12.68 19.16
CA HIS A 240 4.27 11.53 20.05
C HIS A 240 5.59 11.68 20.79
N GLU A 241 6.67 12.13 20.14
CA GLU A 241 7.97 12.37 20.77
C GLU A 241 7.90 13.48 21.82
N ILE A 242 7.22 14.59 21.51
CA ILE A 242 6.99 15.69 22.46
C ILE A 242 6.18 15.20 23.67
N GLY A 243 5.14 14.41 23.45
CA GLY A 243 4.35 13.80 24.52
C GLY A 243 5.18 12.92 25.46
N LEU A 244 6.06 12.08 24.91
CA LEU A 244 6.97 11.23 25.71
C LEU A 244 7.98 12.07 26.51
N LEU A 245 8.53 13.14 25.92
CA LEU A 245 9.43 14.07 26.61
C LEU A 245 8.74 14.78 27.77
N LEU A 246 7.53 15.27 27.56
CA LEU A 246 6.73 15.92 28.62
C LEU A 246 6.42 14.94 29.76
N LEU A 247 6.02 13.70 29.44
CA LEU A 247 5.77 12.67 30.45
C LEU A 247 7.02 12.30 31.24
N SER A 248 8.21 12.37 30.67
CA SER A 248 9.48 12.12 31.35
C SER A 248 9.94 13.28 32.26
N LEU A 249 9.55 14.52 31.92
CA LEU A 249 9.91 15.73 32.68
C LEU A 249 9.03 15.93 33.93
N VAL A 250 7.78 15.50 33.90
CA VAL A 250 6.84 15.65 35.03
C VAL A 250 7.36 15.00 36.35
N PRO A 251 7.82 13.75 36.37
CA PRO A 251 8.35 13.16 37.60
C PRO A 251 9.66 13.81 38.06
N MET A 252 10.50 14.32 37.14
CA MET A 252 11.72 15.03 37.54
C MET A 252 11.40 16.36 38.24
N LEU A 253 10.42 17.11 37.74
CA LEU A 253 9.95 18.34 38.37
C LEU A 253 9.37 18.08 39.79
N HIS A 254 8.60 16.98 39.95
CA HIS A 254 8.03 16.59 41.23
C HIS A 254 9.12 16.22 42.23
N LEU A 255 10.15 15.50 41.83
CA LEU A 255 11.28 15.15 42.69
C LEU A 255 12.10 16.37 43.10
N TRP A 256 12.19 17.39 42.23
CA TRP A 256 12.91 18.64 42.54
C TRP A 256 12.13 19.56 43.47
N LEU A 257 10.80 19.53 43.43
CA LEU A 257 9.94 20.31 44.33
C LEU A 257 9.78 19.69 45.72
N LEU A 258 10.14 18.41 45.91
CA LEU A 258 10.07 17.68 47.18
C LEU A 258 11.43 17.55 47.88
N SER A 259 12.51 18.03 47.25
CA SER A 259 13.86 18.07 47.82
C SER A 259 14.18 19.47 48.38
#